data_bd2b56a15b4fdc88fd9c64419211ace4
#
_entry.id   bd2b56a15b4fdc88fd9c64419211ace4
#
_cell.length_a   1.000
_cell.length_b   1.000
_cell.length_c   1.000
_cell.angle_alpha   90.00
_cell.angle_beta   90.00
_cell.angle_gamma   90.00
#
_symmetry.space_group_name_H-M   'P 1'
#
loop_
_entity.id
_entity.type
_entity.pdbx_description
1 polymer ?
#
loop_
_entity_poly.entity_id
_entity_poly.type
_entity_poly.pdbx_seq_one_letter_code
_entity_poly.pdbx_strand_id
1 'polypeptide(L)'
;MSKKQNTETYGLRVEKAIKAIFNTGEETIQYYITEDDLPLYEVNRWLEIVSLNSFKSGENYAYKLLTFLRFLKGKYQLHYRDVQNKSIIVDYVKYLLHGDEAMAKLEGKRSLHAVTIYVSVLKNFYEWLEDEKEVETNPVTYGVGKNKRTGRSHLKRKFLYGQIYNFDIEKNNITSKLRYKQKRSHIKWFSESETEKINEHLPTRRDKVIFRILLETGMRIGECLGLHLQHHNMHEGVLMVRKSKNIENLATVKTKERDLYITDSLNDEILDYIRVDRNEVDVEISDYLFLNHKGPSKGKAVEQRNYLKILKRAAEKAGFDPNDIITHAGRSTHAQHLLDLLAEGKITETYIKEEFGWESIDTLKHYIKGFDAKKRKEVSQMIRGTQDKNNKLKVDKES
;
A
#
# COMPACT_ATOMS: atom_id res chain seq x y z
N MET A 1 -16.71 16.92 -21.08
CA MET A 1 -15.39 17.00 -21.72
C MET A 1 -14.40 17.55 -20.69
N SER A 2 -13.63 16.68 -20.05
CA SER A 2 -12.62 17.04 -19.07
C SER A 2 -11.40 17.59 -19.79
N LYS A 3 -11.08 18.88 -19.60
CA LYS A 3 -9.82 19.48 -20.05
C LYS A 3 -8.67 18.72 -19.36
N LYS A 4 -7.94 17.88 -20.13
CA LYS A 4 -6.60 17.45 -19.75
C LYS A 4 -5.77 18.73 -19.59
N GLN A 5 -5.47 19.11 -18.35
CA GLN A 5 -4.42 20.08 -18.09
C GLN A 5 -3.13 19.49 -18.68
N ASN A 6 -2.60 20.12 -19.73
CA ASN A 6 -1.25 19.91 -20.21
C ASN A 6 -0.31 20.26 -19.03
N THR A 7 0.10 19.26 -18.26
CA THR A 7 1.20 19.42 -17.32
C THR A 7 2.45 19.56 -18.19
N GLU A 8 2.97 20.78 -18.32
CA GLU A 8 4.24 21.02 -18.98
C GLU A 8 5.28 20.11 -18.36
N THR A 9 5.94 19.30 -19.17
CA THR A 9 6.88 18.28 -18.71
C THR A 9 8.25 18.87 -18.43
N TYR A 10 8.52 20.08 -18.94
CA TYR A 10 9.82 20.76 -18.85
C TYR A 10 11.00 19.86 -19.23
N GLY A 11 10.82 18.91 -20.16
CA GLY A 11 11.81 17.92 -20.53
C GLY A 11 12.04 16.81 -19.49
N LEU A 12 11.44 16.92 -18.30
CA LEU A 12 11.65 15.99 -17.19
C LEU A 12 10.73 14.75 -17.33
N ARG A 13 11.33 13.54 -17.30
CA ARG A 13 10.61 12.25 -17.39
C ARG A 13 11.16 11.23 -16.40
N VAL A 14 10.33 10.25 -16.04
CA VAL A 14 10.76 9.03 -15.36
C VAL A 14 10.85 7.92 -16.40
N GLU A 15 11.98 7.30 -16.49
CA GLU A 15 12.25 6.15 -17.35
C GLU A 15 12.48 4.89 -16.52
N LYS A 16 12.12 3.75 -17.10
CA LYS A 16 12.31 2.42 -16.52
C LYS A 16 13.34 1.66 -17.35
N ALA A 17 14.34 1.14 -16.70
CA ALA A 17 15.31 0.23 -17.31
C ALA A 17 15.37 -1.10 -16.57
N ILE A 18 15.64 -2.16 -17.31
CA ILE A 18 15.98 -3.47 -16.75
C ILE A 18 17.51 -3.56 -16.76
N LYS A 19 18.09 -3.77 -15.59
CA LYS A 19 19.54 -3.90 -15.38
C LYS A 19 19.87 -5.33 -15.01
N ALA A 20 20.82 -5.95 -15.68
CA ALA A 20 21.41 -7.19 -15.21
C ALA A 20 22.45 -6.89 -14.12
N ILE A 21 22.38 -7.61 -13.01
CA ILE A 21 23.37 -7.53 -11.94
C ILE A 21 24.60 -8.31 -12.39
N PHE A 22 25.72 -7.62 -12.55
CA PHE A 22 26.94 -8.16 -13.16
C PHE A 22 27.44 -9.49 -12.55
N ASN A 23 27.33 -9.64 -11.23
CA ASN A 23 27.85 -10.82 -10.52
C ASN A 23 26.91 -12.02 -10.50
N THR A 24 25.62 -11.83 -10.68
CA THR A 24 24.59 -12.89 -10.55
C THR A 24 23.84 -13.14 -11.85
N GLY A 25 23.97 -12.28 -12.85
CA GLY A 25 23.14 -12.30 -14.06
C GLY A 25 21.65 -12.01 -13.81
N GLU A 26 21.27 -11.73 -12.58
CA GLU A 26 19.89 -11.47 -12.22
C GLU A 26 19.43 -10.11 -12.74
N GLU A 27 18.24 -10.07 -13.30
CA GLU A 27 17.61 -8.82 -13.72
C GLU A 27 16.99 -8.06 -12.54
N THR A 28 17.17 -6.75 -12.55
CA THR A 28 16.51 -5.83 -11.61
C THR A 28 15.95 -4.64 -12.36
N ILE A 29 14.89 -4.04 -11.81
CA ILE A 29 14.27 -2.85 -12.38
C ILE A 29 14.78 -1.62 -11.67
N GLN A 30 15.21 -0.65 -12.46
CA GLN A 30 15.63 0.65 -11.97
C GLN A 30 14.85 1.77 -12.66
N TYR A 31 14.51 2.81 -11.90
CA TYR A 31 13.84 4.00 -12.40
C TYR A 31 14.82 5.17 -12.40
N TYR A 32 14.84 5.91 -13.49
CA TYR A 32 15.69 7.06 -13.72
C TYR A 32 14.84 8.30 -13.98
N ILE A 33 15.38 9.47 -13.61
CA ILE A 33 14.83 10.76 -14.04
C ILE A 33 15.77 11.35 -15.07
N THR A 34 15.21 11.69 -16.23
CA THR A 34 15.92 12.37 -17.31
C THR A 34 15.39 13.79 -17.49
N GLU A 35 16.24 14.69 -17.92
CA GLU A 35 15.91 16.03 -18.37
C GLU A 35 16.43 16.19 -19.79
N ASP A 36 15.54 16.45 -20.75
CA ASP A 36 15.85 16.53 -22.18
C ASP A 36 16.68 15.33 -22.67
N ASP A 37 16.23 14.12 -22.26
CA ASP A 37 16.84 12.81 -22.52
C ASP A 37 18.21 12.56 -21.86
N LEU A 38 18.72 13.50 -21.07
CA LEU A 38 19.94 13.33 -20.28
C LEU A 38 19.63 12.91 -18.84
N PRO A 39 20.30 11.90 -18.28
CA PRO A 39 20.09 11.45 -16.92
C PRO A 39 20.57 12.50 -15.90
N LEU A 40 19.75 12.78 -14.88
CA LEU A 40 20.15 13.62 -13.75
C LEU A 40 21.02 12.79 -12.80
N TYR A 41 22.33 13.02 -12.81
CA TYR A 41 23.31 12.15 -12.18
C TYR A 41 23.05 11.89 -10.69
N GLU A 42 22.99 12.92 -9.84
CA GLU A 42 22.83 12.77 -8.38
C GLU A 42 21.44 12.20 -8.03
N VAL A 43 20.41 12.66 -8.74
CA VAL A 43 19.04 12.15 -8.56
C VAL A 43 19.00 10.66 -8.81
N ASN A 44 19.63 10.20 -9.88
CA ASN A 44 19.62 8.80 -10.28
C ASN A 44 20.49 7.93 -9.38
N ARG A 45 21.63 8.46 -8.90
CA ARG A 45 22.47 7.79 -7.89
C ARG A 45 21.72 7.58 -6.58
N TRP A 46 20.97 8.58 -6.13
CA TRP A 46 20.11 8.43 -4.95
C TRP A 46 18.97 7.44 -5.18
N LEU A 47 18.30 7.48 -6.35
CA LEU A 47 17.24 6.54 -6.69
C LEU A 47 17.76 5.10 -6.76
N GLU A 48 18.99 4.86 -7.21
CA GLU A 48 19.63 3.55 -7.17
C GLU A 48 19.74 3.02 -5.75
N ILE A 49 20.26 3.83 -4.81
CA ILE A 49 20.36 3.46 -3.39
C ILE A 49 19.01 3.12 -2.78
N VAL A 50 17.99 3.95 -3.05
CA VAL A 50 16.62 3.72 -2.53
C VAL A 50 16.00 2.46 -3.11
N SER A 51 16.35 2.10 -4.33
CA SER A 51 15.83 0.94 -5.04
C SER A 51 16.43 -0.39 -4.59
N LEU A 52 17.58 -0.40 -3.88
CA LEU A 52 18.27 -1.61 -3.44
C LEU A 52 17.36 -2.59 -2.68
N ASN A 53 16.50 -2.06 -1.81
CA ASN A 53 15.58 -2.89 -1.04
C ASN A 53 14.24 -3.16 -1.74
N SER A 54 13.84 -2.30 -2.68
CA SER A 54 12.56 -2.43 -3.39
C SER A 54 12.51 -1.50 -4.60
N PHE A 55 12.45 -2.06 -5.79
CA PHE A 55 12.26 -1.27 -7.02
C PHE A 55 10.96 -0.44 -7.00
N LYS A 56 9.90 -0.92 -6.32
CA LYS A 56 8.65 -0.13 -6.14
C LYS A 56 8.85 1.11 -5.28
N SER A 57 9.79 1.08 -4.35
CA SER A 57 10.17 2.29 -3.60
C SER A 57 10.88 3.27 -4.52
N GLY A 58 11.80 2.78 -5.37
CA GLY A 58 12.44 3.58 -6.40
C GLY A 58 11.44 4.23 -7.36
N GLU A 59 10.48 3.45 -7.90
CA GLU A 59 9.39 3.97 -8.73
C GLU A 59 8.64 5.11 -8.03
N ASN A 60 8.18 4.84 -6.83
CA ASN A 60 7.36 5.75 -6.05
C ASN A 60 8.11 7.05 -5.71
N TYR A 61 9.40 6.94 -5.41
CA TYR A 61 10.26 8.08 -5.09
C TYR A 61 10.59 8.88 -6.34
N ALA A 62 10.88 8.22 -7.46
CA ALA A 62 11.13 8.87 -8.74
C ALA A 62 9.94 9.77 -9.16
N TYR A 63 8.72 9.26 -9.15
CA TYR A 63 7.54 10.07 -9.51
C TYR A 63 7.25 11.21 -8.53
N LYS A 64 7.55 11.03 -7.25
CA LYS A 64 7.37 12.11 -6.26
C LYS A 64 8.43 13.19 -6.40
N LEU A 65 9.67 12.78 -6.62
CA LEU A 65 10.76 13.72 -6.87
C LEU A 65 10.56 14.46 -8.19
N LEU A 66 10.14 13.75 -9.27
CA LEU A 66 9.77 14.37 -10.53
C LEU A 66 8.75 15.49 -10.37
N THR A 67 7.73 15.29 -9.52
CA THR A 67 6.72 16.32 -9.25
C THR A 67 7.34 17.58 -8.63
N PHE A 68 8.34 17.42 -7.76
CA PHE A 68 9.06 18.53 -7.16
C PHE A 68 9.97 19.24 -8.16
N LEU A 69 10.72 18.49 -8.95
CA LEU A 69 11.60 19.06 -9.98
C LEU A 69 10.83 19.88 -11.00
N ARG A 70 9.67 19.39 -11.44
CA ARG A 70 8.76 20.15 -12.32
C ARG A 70 8.21 21.41 -11.67
N PHE A 71 7.87 21.37 -10.36
CA PHE A 71 7.44 22.54 -9.62
C PHE A 71 8.55 23.58 -9.53
N LEU A 72 9.80 23.19 -9.25
CA LEU A 72 10.95 24.10 -9.20
C LEU A 72 11.19 24.76 -10.56
N LYS A 73 11.21 23.97 -11.63
CA LYS A 73 11.48 24.47 -12.98
C LYS A 73 10.36 25.38 -13.48
N GLY A 74 9.09 25.02 -13.24
CA GLY A 74 7.93 25.79 -13.70
C GLY A 74 7.68 27.09 -12.94
N LYS A 75 7.87 27.09 -11.62
CA LYS A 75 7.53 28.24 -10.79
C LYS A 75 8.73 29.14 -10.47
N TYR A 76 9.90 28.56 -10.27
CA TYR A 76 11.05 29.27 -9.76
C TYR A 76 12.22 29.30 -10.75
N GLN A 77 12.21 28.47 -11.82
CA GLN A 77 13.31 28.30 -12.75
C GLN A 77 14.64 27.94 -12.04
N LEU A 78 14.54 27.21 -10.91
CA LEU A 78 15.65 26.84 -10.05
C LEU A 78 16.05 25.39 -10.24
N HIS A 79 17.35 25.13 -10.10
CA HIS A 79 17.86 23.78 -9.95
C HIS A 79 17.66 23.28 -8.50
N TYR A 80 17.52 21.98 -8.26
CA TYR A 80 17.27 21.43 -6.93
C TYR A 80 18.43 21.69 -5.93
N ARG A 81 19.67 21.89 -6.40
CA ARG A 81 20.82 22.28 -5.56
C ARG A 81 20.71 23.71 -5.01
N ASP A 82 20.01 24.57 -5.72
CA ASP A 82 19.91 25.99 -5.40
C ASP A 82 18.78 26.30 -4.40
N VAL A 83 18.07 25.27 -3.94
CA VAL A 83 16.97 25.43 -2.98
C VAL A 83 17.52 25.64 -1.58
N GLN A 84 17.84 26.89 -1.25
CA GLN A 84 18.30 27.30 0.08
C GLN A 84 17.17 27.79 0.98
N ASN A 85 16.09 28.29 0.39
CA ASN A 85 14.99 28.93 1.14
C ASN A 85 13.86 27.93 1.47
N LYS A 86 13.56 27.82 2.76
CA LYS A 86 12.44 27.01 3.27
C LYS A 86 11.08 27.45 2.74
N SER A 87 10.93 28.70 2.32
CA SER A 87 9.68 29.21 1.73
C SER A 87 9.31 28.45 0.47
N ILE A 88 10.29 28.02 -0.35
CA ILE A 88 10.06 27.23 -1.55
C ILE A 88 9.41 25.89 -1.19
N ILE A 89 9.88 25.24 -0.13
CA ILE A 89 9.28 23.99 0.35
C ILE A 89 7.85 24.20 0.89
N VAL A 90 7.62 25.33 1.60
CA VAL A 90 6.26 25.69 2.05
C VAL A 90 5.32 25.91 0.85
N ASP A 91 5.79 26.60 -0.18
CA ASP A 91 5.00 26.82 -1.39
C ASP A 91 4.77 25.53 -2.17
N TYR A 92 5.74 24.61 -2.19
CA TYR A 92 5.53 23.28 -2.75
C TYR A 92 4.44 22.49 -1.97
N VAL A 93 4.43 22.58 -0.65
CA VAL A 93 3.37 21.97 0.17
C VAL A 93 2.01 22.56 -0.17
N LYS A 94 1.90 23.90 -0.30
CA LYS A 94 0.67 24.57 -0.74
C LYS A 94 0.24 24.11 -2.13
N TYR A 95 1.19 24.02 -3.07
CA TYR A 95 0.95 23.50 -4.42
C TYR A 95 0.41 22.05 -4.39
N LEU A 96 0.97 21.16 -3.57
CA LEU A 96 0.48 19.80 -3.41
C LEU A 96 -0.94 19.73 -2.85
N LEU A 97 -1.28 20.65 -1.93
CA LEU A 97 -2.60 20.69 -1.30
C LEU A 97 -3.66 21.31 -2.20
N HIS A 98 -3.35 22.41 -2.88
CA HIS A 98 -4.34 23.25 -3.56
C HIS A 98 -4.17 23.30 -5.08
N GLY A 99 -3.01 22.90 -5.63
CA GLY A 99 -2.65 23.11 -7.03
C GLY A 99 -2.20 24.54 -7.28
N ASP A 100 -2.26 24.99 -8.55
CA ASP A 100 -1.90 26.37 -8.95
C ASP A 100 -3.00 27.39 -8.62
N GLU A 101 -4.20 26.94 -8.28
CA GLU A 101 -5.32 27.82 -7.91
C GLU A 101 -5.18 28.30 -6.47
N ALA A 102 -5.17 29.61 -6.30
CA ALA A 102 -5.02 30.25 -5.01
C ALA A 102 -6.09 29.79 -4.00
N MET A 103 -5.65 29.29 -2.89
CA MET A 103 -6.15 29.28 -1.50
C MET A 103 -7.66 29.17 -1.19
N ALA A 104 -8.57 29.03 -2.15
CA ALA A 104 -10.01 29.24 -1.91
C ALA A 104 -10.83 28.00 -1.58
N LYS A 105 -10.27 26.78 -1.66
CA LYS A 105 -11.03 25.57 -1.37
C LYS A 105 -10.56 24.87 -0.10
N LEU A 106 -11.48 24.71 0.86
CA LEU A 106 -11.31 23.95 2.10
C LEU A 106 -10.99 22.45 1.87
N GLU A 107 -11.20 21.94 0.66
CA GLU A 107 -10.87 20.58 0.26
C GLU A 107 -9.61 20.58 -0.58
N GLY A 108 -8.54 19.98 -0.03
CA GLY A 108 -7.27 19.86 -0.72
C GLY A 108 -7.34 18.89 -1.92
N LYS A 109 -6.62 19.20 -2.99
CA LYS A 109 -6.44 18.35 -4.18
C LYS A 109 -5.82 16.99 -3.82
N ARG A 110 -4.95 16.96 -2.81
CA ARG A 110 -4.34 15.75 -2.24
C ARG A 110 -4.61 15.66 -0.74
N SER A 111 -4.72 14.42 -0.22
CA SER A 111 -4.82 14.19 1.22
C SER A 111 -3.55 14.61 1.94
N LEU A 112 -3.66 15.05 3.20
CA LEU A 112 -2.51 15.41 4.03
C LEU A 112 -1.51 14.23 4.13
N HIS A 113 -2.00 13.00 4.23
CA HIS A 113 -1.16 11.81 4.24
C HIS A 113 -0.32 11.69 2.97
N ALA A 114 -0.93 11.93 1.80
CA ALA A 114 -0.19 11.93 0.53
C ALA A 114 0.89 13.02 0.54
N VAL A 115 0.56 14.24 0.96
CA VAL A 115 1.54 15.35 1.06
C VAL A 115 2.69 15.00 2.00
N THR A 116 2.41 14.37 3.14
CA THR A 116 3.44 13.90 4.08
C THR A 116 4.43 12.94 3.42
N ILE A 117 3.96 12.03 2.55
CA ILE A 117 4.83 11.13 1.81
C ILE A 117 5.74 11.91 0.83
N TYR A 118 5.19 12.88 0.08
CA TYR A 118 6.01 13.73 -0.82
C TYR A 118 7.11 14.47 -0.07
N VAL A 119 6.76 15.09 1.06
CA VAL A 119 7.71 15.82 1.90
C VAL A 119 8.76 14.88 2.52
N SER A 120 8.37 13.65 2.90
CA SER A 120 9.30 12.65 3.42
C SER A 120 10.32 12.21 2.36
N VAL A 121 9.88 12.05 1.11
CA VAL A 121 10.78 11.74 -0.01
C VAL A 121 11.78 12.86 -0.21
N LEU A 122 11.32 14.13 -0.24
CA LEU A 122 12.21 15.28 -0.36
C LEU A 122 13.19 15.38 0.80
N LYS A 123 12.70 15.16 2.04
CA LYS A 123 13.57 15.18 3.21
C LYS A 123 14.70 14.16 3.08
N ASN A 124 14.40 12.93 2.65
CA ASN A 124 15.39 11.88 2.49
C ASN A 124 16.36 12.20 1.35
N PHE A 125 15.87 12.77 0.24
CA PHE A 125 16.71 13.19 -0.87
C PHE A 125 17.69 14.28 -0.46
N TYR A 126 17.21 15.35 0.18
CA TYR A 126 18.08 16.44 0.65
C TYR A 126 18.99 16.02 1.82
N GLU A 127 18.60 15.05 2.64
CA GLU A 127 19.45 14.45 3.66
C GLU A 127 20.66 13.73 3.01
N TRP A 128 20.40 13.02 1.91
CA TRP A 128 21.46 12.39 1.11
C TRP A 128 22.34 13.42 0.39
N LEU A 129 21.77 14.46 -0.25
CA LEU A 129 22.56 15.54 -0.87
C LEU A 129 23.45 16.27 0.13
N GLU A 130 22.96 16.50 1.35
CA GLU A 130 23.74 17.09 2.45
C GLU A 130 24.86 16.14 2.88
N ASP A 131 24.66 14.80 2.82
CA ASP A 131 25.67 13.77 3.10
C ASP A 131 26.78 13.76 2.06
N GLU A 132 26.41 13.87 0.80
CA GLU A 132 27.36 13.94 -0.33
C GLU A 132 28.01 15.35 -0.47
N LYS A 133 27.61 16.31 0.37
CA LYS A 133 28.08 17.71 0.35
C LYS A 133 27.69 18.48 -0.92
N GLU A 134 26.65 18.04 -1.61
CA GLU A 134 26.09 18.73 -2.79
C GLU A 134 25.25 19.95 -2.39
N VAL A 135 24.73 19.98 -1.15
CA VAL A 135 24.06 21.11 -0.54
C VAL A 135 24.58 21.35 0.89
N GLU A 136 24.59 22.60 1.34
CA GLU A 136 25.07 22.92 2.69
C GLU A 136 24.09 22.48 3.79
N THR A 137 22.79 22.57 3.54
CA THR A 137 21.76 22.27 4.53
C THR A 137 20.50 21.73 3.88
N ASN A 138 19.81 20.83 4.58
CA ASN A 138 18.53 20.28 4.15
C ASN A 138 17.39 21.34 4.31
N PRO A 139 16.81 21.87 3.22
CA PRO A 139 15.79 22.90 3.28
C PRO A 139 14.44 22.42 3.83
N VAL A 140 14.22 21.12 3.91
CA VAL A 140 12.94 20.52 4.34
C VAL A 140 12.81 20.48 5.87
N THR A 141 13.93 20.51 6.60
CA THR A 141 13.92 20.41 8.06
C THR A 141 13.80 21.77 8.73
N TYR A 142 12.96 21.87 9.78
CA TYR A 142 12.80 23.07 10.60
C TYR A 142 13.74 23.10 11.80
N GLY A 143 14.45 24.23 11.99
CA GLY A 143 14.93 24.70 13.29
C GLY A 143 15.95 23.86 14.04
N VAL A 144 16.60 22.91 13.42
CA VAL A 144 17.65 22.10 14.08
C VAL A 144 19.02 22.56 13.60
N GLY A 145 19.94 22.83 14.51
CA GLY A 145 21.30 23.29 14.22
C GLY A 145 22.17 22.23 13.49
N LYS A 146 23.32 22.65 13.07
CA LYS A 146 24.29 21.91 12.21
C LYS A 146 24.70 20.50 12.70
N ASN A 147 24.41 20.13 13.96
CA ASN A 147 24.85 18.86 14.58
C ASN A 147 23.78 17.77 14.61
N LYS A 148 22.85 17.75 13.68
CA LYS A 148 21.68 16.84 13.64
C LYS A 148 21.99 15.35 13.60
N ARG A 149 23.06 14.96 12.90
CA ARG A 149 23.35 13.55 12.63
C ARG A 149 23.87 12.80 13.82
N THR A 150 24.83 13.40 14.49
CA THR A 150 25.41 12.87 15.74
C THR A 150 24.38 12.87 16.87
N GLY A 151 23.49 13.88 16.90
CA GLY A 151 22.47 14.03 17.92
C GLY A 151 21.36 12.97 17.84
N ARG A 152 20.87 12.65 16.64
CA ARG A 152 19.70 11.79 16.46
C ARG A 152 19.93 10.33 16.85
N SER A 153 20.99 9.73 16.36
CA SER A 153 21.37 8.35 16.70
C SER A 153 21.86 8.24 18.14
N HIS A 154 22.62 9.22 18.62
CA HIS A 154 23.17 9.23 19.97
C HIS A 154 22.11 9.53 21.03
N LEU A 155 21.15 10.45 20.76
CA LEU A 155 20.07 10.76 21.70
C LEU A 155 19.06 9.63 21.83
N LYS A 156 18.72 8.92 20.74
CA LYS A 156 17.83 7.74 20.79
C LYS A 156 18.39 6.59 21.66
N ARG A 157 19.70 6.53 21.86
CA ARG A 157 20.39 5.53 22.71
C ARG A 157 20.48 5.97 24.17
N LYS A 158 20.14 7.20 24.54
CA LYS A 158 20.18 7.67 25.92
C LYS A 158 18.90 7.25 26.64
N PHE A 159 19.07 6.70 27.85
CA PHE A 159 18.01 6.18 28.72
C PHE A 159 16.86 7.20 28.97
N LEU A 160 17.16 8.50 28.95
CA LEU A 160 16.22 9.60 29.22
C LEU A 160 15.70 10.29 27.95
N TYR A 161 15.85 9.67 26.77
CA TYR A 161 15.32 10.21 25.53
C TYR A 161 13.79 10.25 25.59
N GLY A 162 13.21 11.41 25.39
CA GLY A 162 11.75 11.65 25.47
C GLY A 162 11.25 12.09 26.85
N GLN A 163 12.01 11.91 27.92
CA GLN A 163 11.64 12.40 29.27
C GLN A 163 12.28 13.75 29.62
N ILE A 164 13.55 13.96 29.26
CA ILE A 164 14.26 15.23 29.52
C ILE A 164 14.26 16.15 28.31
N TYR A 165 14.29 15.57 27.11
CA TYR A 165 14.29 16.34 25.89
C TYR A 165 12.93 16.21 25.20
N ASN A 166 12.02 17.15 25.45
CA ASN A 166 10.77 17.34 24.71
C ASN A 166 11.01 17.73 23.23
N PHE A 167 12.16 17.37 22.69
CA PHE A 167 12.52 17.51 21.30
C PHE A 167 12.01 16.32 20.49
N ASP A 168 10.76 16.40 20.11
CA ASP A 168 10.18 15.52 19.12
C ASP A 168 10.76 15.92 17.75
N ILE A 169 11.92 15.35 17.42
CA ILE A 169 12.66 15.64 16.17
C ILE A 169 11.81 15.27 14.95
N GLU A 170 10.85 14.34 15.13
CA GLU A 170 9.89 13.96 14.08
C GLU A 170 8.81 15.02 13.85
N LYS A 171 8.49 15.85 14.87
CA LYS A 171 7.55 16.96 14.75
C LYS A 171 8.11 18.22 14.08
N ASN A 172 9.39 18.26 13.80
CA ASN A 172 10.02 19.41 13.12
C ASN A 172 9.85 19.38 11.60
N ASN A 173 9.03 18.49 11.07
CA ASN A 173 8.67 18.49 9.66
C ASN A 173 7.57 19.55 9.40
N ILE A 174 7.64 20.23 8.24
CA ILE A 174 6.65 21.23 7.80
C ILE A 174 5.22 20.70 7.92
N THR A 175 5.01 19.42 7.58
CA THR A 175 3.69 18.77 7.63
C THR A 175 3.14 18.58 9.05
N SER A 176 3.99 18.51 10.08
CA SER A 176 3.52 18.35 11.46
C SER A 176 2.79 19.58 12.01
N LYS A 177 2.99 20.75 11.38
CA LYS A 177 2.32 22.00 11.73
C LYS A 177 1.03 22.25 10.96
N LEU A 178 0.73 21.40 9.96
CA LEU A 178 -0.50 21.53 9.18
C LEU A 178 -1.65 20.86 9.93
N ARG A 179 -2.64 21.63 10.37
CA ARG A 179 -3.84 21.14 11.03
C ARG A 179 -4.98 20.99 10.02
N TYR A 180 -5.05 19.85 9.37
CA TYR A 180 -6.17 19.50 8.49
C TYR A 180 -7.03 18.43 9.15
N LYS A 181 -8.36 18.51 8.94
CA LYS A 181 -9.25 17.40 9.31
C LYS A 181 -8.89 16.18 8.44
N GLN A 182 -8.27 15.20 9.04
CA GLN A 182 -8.09 13.91 8.38
C GLN A 182 -9.44 13.21 8.31
N LYS A 183 -9.88 12.84 7.10
CA LYS A 183 -10.94 11.84 6.97
C LYS A 183 -10.43 10.55 7.62
N ARG A 184 -11.09 10.10 8.68
CA ARG A 184 -10.78 8.81 9.30
C ARG A 184 -11.01 7.74 8.24
N SER A 185 -9.95 7.09 7.76
CA SER A 185 -10.09 5.88 6.95
C SER A 185 -10.53 4.76 7.88
N HIS A 186 -11.74 4.24 7.68
CA HIS A 186 -12.14 2.99 8.31
C HIS A 186 -11.50 1.84 7.54
N ILE A 187 -11.01 0.84 8.26
CA ILE A 187 -10.63 -0.42 7.65
C ILE A 187 -11.91 -1.03 7.08
N LYS A 188 -11.92 -1.33 5.78
CA LYS A 188 -13.05 -1.94 5.11
C LYS A 188 -12.83 -3.45 5.03
N TRP A 189 -13.85 -4.18 5.37
CA TRP A 189 -13.94 -5.64 5.19
C TRP A 189 -15.27 -5.98 4.57
N PHE A 190 -15.39 -7.16 4.01
CA PHE A 190 -16.63 -7.66 3.42
C PHE A 190 -17.43 -8.46 4.44
N SER A 191 -18.74 -8.30 4.45
CA SER A 191 -19.67 -9.25 5.09
C SER A 191 -19.81 -10.52 4.22
N GLU A 192 -20.35 -11.60 4.77
CA GLU A 192 -20.58 -12.85 4.00
C GLU A 192 -21.42 -12.59 2.77
N SER A 193 -22.54 -11.87 2.92
CA SER A 193 -23.43 -11.57 1.79
C SER A 193 -22.78 -10.68 0.73
N GLU A 194 -21.87 -9.78 1.10
CA GLU A 194 -21.08 -8.99 0.14
C GLU A 194 -20.07 -9.87 -0.60
N THR A 195 -19.44 -10.78 0.13
CA THR A 195 -18.47 -11.74 -0.43
C THR A 195 -19.12 -12.63 -1.48
N GLU A 196 -20.29 -13.21 -1.16
CA GLU A 196 -21.05 -14.08 -2.08
C GLU A 196 -21.46 -13.31 -3.34
N LYS A 197 -22.09 -12.15 -3.19
CA LYS A 197 -22.53 -11.31 -4.32
C LYS A 197 -21.37 -10.87 -5.21
N ILE A 198 -20.23 -10.49 -4.64
CA ILE A 198 -19.05 -10.11 -5.43
C ILE A 198 -18.52 -11.33 -6.19
N ASN A 199 -18.44 -12.50 -5.53
CA ASN A 199 -17.95 -13.74 -6.13
C ASN A 199 -18.81 -14.20 -7.32
N GLU A 200 -20.14 -14.05 -7.23
CA GLU A 200 -21.06 -14.36 -8.34
C GLU A 200 -20.79 -13.52 -9.58
N HIS A 201 -20.38 -12.25 -9.41
CA HIS A 201 -20.13 -11.31 -10.50
C HIS A 201 -18.69 -11.31 -11.01
N LEU A 202 -17.80 -12.12 -10.44
CA LEU A 202 -16.44 -12.31 -10.96
C LEU A 202 -16.48 -13.10 -12.27
N PRO A 203 -15.78 -12.61 -13.33
CA PRO A 203 -16.02 -13.07 -14.71
C PRO A 203 -15.41 -14.44 -15.03
N THR A 204 -14.39 -14.88 -14.31
CA THR A 204 -13.66 -16.13 -14.62
C THR A 204 -13.40 -16.94 -13.38
N ARG A 205 -13.18 -18.28 -13.55
CA ARG A 205 -12.76 -19.17 -12.45
C ARG A 205 -11.48 -18.65 -11.81
N ARG A 206 -10.49 -18.22 -12.59
CA ARG A 206 -9.27 -17.58 -12.08
C ARG A 206 -9.57 -16.47 -11.09
N ASP A 207 -10.46 -15.55 -11.46
CA ASP A 207 -10.74 -14.36 -10.65
C ASP A 207 -11.47 -14.73 -9.34
N LYS A 208 -12.31 -15.77 -9.38
CA LYS A 208 -12.98 -16.35 -8.21
C LYS A 208 -11.98 -17.03 -7.27
N VAL A 209 -11.08 -17.84 -7.81
CA VAL A 209 -10.02 -18.52 -7.05
C VAL A 209 -9.12 -17.50 -6.36
N ILE A 210 -8.66 -16.46 -7.07
CA ILE A 210 -7.85 -15.38 -6.46
C ILE A 210 -8.62 -14.72 -5.31
N PHE A 211 -9.91 -14.42 -5.50
CA PHE A 211 -10.73 -13.78 -4.48
C PHE A 211 -10.89 -14.66 -3.24
N ARG A 212 -11.16 -15.95 -3.42
CA ARG A 212 -11.25 -16.92 -2.32
C ARG A 212 -9.94 -17.06 -1.56
N ILE A 213 -8.80 -17.16 -2.25
CA ILE A 213 -7.47 -17.18 -1.59
C ILE A 213 -7.29 -15.94 -0.70
N LEU A 214 -7.62 -14.76 -1.20
CA LEU A 214 -7.47 -13.51 -0.42
C LEU A 214 -8.36 -13.48 0.82
N LEU A 215 -9.55 -14.07 0.76
CA LEU A 215 -10.49 -14.14 1.88
C LEU A 215 -10.11 -15.22 2.89
N GLU A 216 -9.70 -16.40 2.43
CA GLU A 216 -9.43 -17.56 3.27
C GLU A 216 -8.07 -17.49 3.96
N THR A 217 -7.06 -16.93 3.29
CA THR A 217 -5.68 -16.88 3.80
C THR A 217 -5.24 -15.49 4.28
N GLY A 218 -6.00 -14.46 3.98
CA GLY A 218 -5.59 -13.08 4.27
C GLY A 218 -4.30 -12.62 3.56
N MET A 219 -3.85 -13.32 2.52
CA MET A 219 -2.71 -12.88 1.71
C MET A 219 -2.89 -11.46 1.19
N ARG A 220 -1.78 -10.72 1.02
CA ARG A 220 -1.84 -9.50 0.21
C ARG A 220 -2.01 -9.87 -1.25
N ILE A 221 -2.74 -9.04 -1.99
CA ILE A 221 -2.95 -9.26 -3.43
C ILE A 221 -1.62 -9.45 -4.19
N GLY A 222 -0.54 -8.74 -3.80
CA GLY A 222 0.78 -8.94 -4.38
C GLY A 222 1.42 -10.28 -4.01
N GLU A 223 1.14 -10.83 -2.83
CA GLU A 223 1.61 -12.16 -2.41
C GLU A 223 0.88 -13.24 -3.23
N CYS A 224 -0.44 -13.13 -3.35
CA CYS A 224 -1.26 -14.07 -4.11
C CYS A 224 -0.90 -14.09 -5.61
N LEU A 225 -0.79 -12.92 -6.24
CA LEU A 225 -0.45 -12.83 -7.67
C LEU A 225 1.03 -13.15 -7.97
N GLY A 226 1.87 -13.18 -6.96
CA GLY A 226 3.27 -13.62 -7.05
C GLY A 226 3.47 -15.12 -6.81
N LEU A 227 2.41 -15.89 -6.62
CA LEU A 227 2.51 -17.35 -6.48
C LEU A 227 2.93 -17.98 -7.81
N HIS A 228 3.87 -18.91 -7.73
CA HIS A 228 4.26 -19.80 -8.81
C HIS A 228 3.62 -21.17 -8.60
N LEU A 229 3.60 -22.02 -9.63
CA LEU A 229 3.04 -23.37 -9.53
C LEU A 229 3.67 -24.19 -8.39
N GLN A 230 4.98 -24.11 -8.22
CA GLN A 230 5.72 -24.77 -7.14
C GLN A 230 5.35 -24.28 -5.72
N HIS A 231 4.68 -23.15 -5.61
CA HIS A 231 4.22 -22.62 -4.32
C HIS A 231 2.86 -23.18 -3.88
N HIS A 232 2.25 -24.06 -4.66
CA HIS A 232 1.04 -24.79 -4.31
C HIS A 232 1.36 -26.26 -4.07
N ASN A 233 1.36 -26.68 -2.80
CA ASN A 233 1.43 -28.09 -2.43
C ASN A 233 0.01 -28.66 -2.41
N MET A 234 -0.37 -29.29 -3.53
CA MET A 234 -1.72 -29.83 -3.73
C MET A 234 -2.06 -31.00 -2.79
N HIS A 235 -1.05 -31.75 -2.33
CA HIS A 235 -1.25 -32.93 -1.48
C HIS A 235 -1.56 -32.55 -0.04
N GLU A 236 -0.97 -31.45 0.42
CA GLU A 236 -1.14 -30.98 1.79
C GLU A 236 -2.13 -29.81 1.90
N GLY A 237 -2.66 -29.31 0.77
CA GLY A 237 -3.52 -28.14 0.75
C GLY A 237 -2.82 -26.87 1.28
N VAL A 238 -1.58 -26.64 0.82
CA VAL A 238 -0.74 -25.55 1.32
C VAL A 238 -0.36 -24.57 0.22
N LEU A 239 -0.50 -23.28 0.49
CA LEU A 239 0.05 -22.19 -0.31
C LEU A 239 1.28 -21.61 0.39
N MET A 240 2.43 -21.69 -0.27
CA MET A 240 3.71 -21.23 0.26
C MET A 240 4.00 -19.79 -0.16
N VAL A 241 3.98 -18.84 0.78
CA VAL A 241 4.40 -17.46 0.53
C VAL A 241 5.92 -17.38 0.59
N ARG A 242 6.56 -17.18 -0.57
CA ARG A 242 8.03 -17.09 -0.70
C ARG A 242 8.44 -15.77 -1.35
N LYS A 243 9.59 -15.25 -0.95
CA LYS A 243 10.20 -14.07 -1.58
C LYS A 243 10.77 -14.46 -2.94
N SER A 244 10.09 -14.06 -4.00
CA SER A 244 10.51 -14.29 -5.37
C SER A 244 10.62 -12.96 -6.13
N LYS A 245 11.50 -12.93 -7.14
CA LYS A 245 11.66 -11.79 -8.04
C LYS A 245 10.63 -11.92 -9.16
N ASN A 246 9.48 -11.27 -9.00
CA ASN A 246 8.40 -11.29 -9.97
C ASN A 246 8.51 -10.09 -10.92
N ILE A 247 9.42 -10.16 -11.88
CA ILE A 247 9.72 -9.05 -12.82
C ILE A 247 8.55 -8.78 -13.75
N GLU A 248 7.83 -9.82 -14.16
CA GLU A 248 6.74 -9.73 -15.13
C GLU A 248 5.54 -8.92 -14.60
N ASN A 249 5.06 -9.25 -13.40
CA ASN A 249 3.89 -8.58 -12.82
C ASN A 249 4.19 -7.68 -11.63
N LEU A 250 5.48 -7.53 -11.29
CA LEU A 250 5.98 -6.69 -10.20
C LEU A 250 5.36 -7.06 -8.83
N ALA A 251 4.91 -8.29 -8.66
CA ALA A 251 4.39 -8.80 -7.41
C ALA A 251 5.51 -8.88 -6.36
N THR A 252 5.22 -8.51 -5.11
CA THR A 252 6.23 -8.50 -4.05
C THR A 252 5.67 -9.04 -2.75
N VAL A 253 6.46 -9.85 -2.06
CA VAL A 253 6.20 -10.31 -0.70
C VAL A 253 6.85 -9.32 0.27
N LYS A 254 6.01 -8.66 1.08
CA LYS A 254 6.43 -7.66 2.09
C LYS A 254 6.40 -8.20 3.51
N THR A 255 6.02 -9.46 3.70
CA THR A 255 5.93 -10.15 4.98
C THR A 255 7.03 -11.18 5.11
N LYS A 256 7.06 -11.87 6.23
CA LYS A 256 7.86 -13.09 6.38
C LYS A 256 7.32 -14.17 5.47
N GLU A 257 8.21 -15.04 5.01
CA GLU A 257 7.85 -16.27 4.34
C GLU A 257 7.05 -17.15 5.30
N ARG A 258 6.06 -17.85 4.78
CA ARG A 258 5.17 -18.69 5.58
C ARG A 258 4.38 -19.65 4.71
N ASP A 259 3.84 -20.66 5.33
CA ASP A 259 2.96 -21.65 4.74
C ASP A 259 1.54 -21.39 5.25
N LEU A 260 0.58 -21.40 4.35
CA LEU A 260 -0.82 -21.13 4.63
C LEU A 260 -1.65 -22.32 4.21
N TYR A 261 -2.37 -22.90 5.16
CA TYR A 261 -3.28 -24.01 4.90
C TYR A 261 -4.58 -23.50 4.32
N ILE A 262 -5.08 -24.20 3.31
CA ILE A 262 -6.33 -23.89 2.63
C ILE A 262 -7.31 -25.05 2.75
N THR A 263 -8.60 -24.77 2.60
CA THR A 263 -9.63 -25.81 2.60
C THR A 263 -9.50 -26.72 1.38
N ASP A 264 -9.94 -27.98 1.52
CA ASP A 264 -9.97 -28.95 0.41
C ASP A 264 -10.75 -28.39 -0.78
N SER A 265 -11.88 -27.73 -0.53
CA SER A 265 -12.69 -27.09 -1.57
C SER A 265 -11.91 -26.02 -2.36
N LEU A 266 -11.11 -25.17 -1.69
CA LEU A 266 -10.29 -24.17 -2.38
C LEU A 266 -9.13 -24.84 -3.12
N ASN A 267 -8.54 -25.88 -2.54
CA ASN A 267 -7.49 -26.68 -3.17
C ASN A 267 -7.98 -27.29 -4.49
N ASP A 268 -9.17 -27.91 -4.50
CA ASP A 268 -9.80 -28.46 -5.69
C ASP A 268 -10.09 -27.40 -6.76
N GLU A 269 -10.58 -26.21 -6.35
CA GLU A 269 -10.80 -25.10 -7.30
C GLU A 269 -9.51 -24.59 -7.92
N ILE A 270 -8.39 -24.56 -7.17
CA ILE A 270 -7.08 -24.21 -7.71
C ILE A 270 -6.63 -25.25 -8.74
N LEU A 271 -6.80 -26.54 -8.42
CA LEU A 271 -6.46 -27.65 -9.32
C LEU A 271 -7.27 -27.59 -10.60
N ASP A 272 -8.58 -27.36 -10.50
CA ASP A 272 -9.46 -27.22 -11.65
C ASP A 272 -9.05 -26.03 -12.53
N TYR A 273 -8.72 -24.90 -11.90
CA TYR A 273 -8.20 -23.75 -12.62
C TYR A 273 -6.90 -24.08 -13.36
N ILE A 274 -5.95 -24.77 -12.72
CA ILE A 274 -4.67 -25.14 -13.32
C ILE A 274 -4.90 -26.09 -14.50
N ARG A 275 -5.71 -27.13 -14.32
CA ARG A 275 -5.92 -28.19 -15.32
C ARG A 275 -6.68 -27.73 -16.55
N VAL A 276 -7.65 -26.87 -16.38
CA VAL A 276 -8.55 -26.44 -17.44
C VAL A 276 -8.15 -25.05 -17.95
N ASP A 277 -8.41 -24.01 -17.15
CA ASP A 277 -8.35 -22.64 -17.65
C ASP A 277 -6.92 -22.14 -17.89
N ARG A 278 -6.00 -22.51 -16.99
CA ARG A 278 -4.61 -22.07 -17.09
C ARG A 278 -3.89 -22.73 -18.27
N ASN A 279 -4.08 -24.02 -18.44
CA ASN A 279 -3.43 -24.77 -19.54
C ASN A 279 -3.84 -24.28 -20.93
N GLU A 280 -5.05 -23.74 -21.09
CA GLU A 280 -5.49 -23.15 -22.37
C GLU A 280 -4.73 -21.90 -22.78
N VAL A 281 -4.10 -21.20 -21.84
CA VAL A 281 -3.45 -19.91 -22.07
C VAL A 281 -1.93 -19.95 -21.86
N ASP A 282 -1.39 -21.01 -21.28
CA ASP A 282 0.03 -21.17 -20.98
C ASP A 282 0.82 -21.62 -22.23
N VAL A 283 0.99 -20.71 -23.18
CA VAL A 283 1.68 -20.97 -24.45
C VAL A 283 3.21 -20.95 -24.29
N GLU A 284 3.74 -20.18 -23.34
CA GLU A 284 5.17 -19.91 -23.15
C GLU A 284 5.77 -20.60 -21.91
N ILE A 285 5.06 -21.56 -21.32
CA ILE A 285 5.45 -22.28 -20.08
C ILE A 285 5.84 -21.30 -18.97
N SER A 286 4.85 -20.58 -18.47
CA SER A 286 5.03 -19.63 -17.38
C SER A 286 5.04 -20.35 -16.02
N ASP A 287 5.93 -19.93 -15.10
CA ASP A 287 5.94 -20.45 -13.72
C ASP A 287 4.82 -19.88 -12.86
N TYR A 288 4.23 -18.74 -13.24
CA TYR A 288 3.19 -18.07 -12.44
C TYR A 288 1.92 -18.90 -12.36
N LEU A 289 1.33 -18.95 -11.16
CA LEU A 289 0.06 -19.64 -10.94
C LEU A 289 -1.08 -18.98 -11.71
N PHE A 290 -1.17 -17.63 -11.71
CA PHE A 290 -2.28 -16.89 -12.30
C PHE A 290 -1.89 -16.15 -13.57
N LEU A 291 -2.49 -16.54 -14.71
CA LEU A 291 -2.24 -15.98 -16.03
C LEU A 291 -3.42 -15.17 -16.58
N ASN A 292 -3.16 -14.21 -17.45
CA ASN A 292 -4.19 -13.49 -18.17
C ASN A 292 -4.78 -14.34 -19.29
N HIS A 293 -6.11 -14.40 -19.38
CA HIS A 293 -6.80 -15.27 -20.34
C HIS A 293 -7.13 -14.56 -21.66
N LYS A 294 -7.10 -13.23 -21.71
CA LYS A 294 -7.54 -12.44 -22.87
C LYS A 294 -6.65 -11.23 -23.09
N GLY A 295 -6.71 -10.71 -24.33
CA GLY A 295 -6.06 -9.46 -24.73
C GLY A 295 -4.56 -9.62 -25.03
N PRO A 296 -3.84 -8.50 -25.19
CA PRO A 296 -2.42 -8.50 -25.56
C PRO A 296 -1.50 -9.13 -24.51
N SER A 297 -2.00 -9.29 -23.27
CA SER A 297 -1.28 -9.91 -22.16
C SER A 297 -1.72 -11.36 -21.90
N LYS A 298 -2.39 -12.03 -22.88
CA LYS A 298 -2.75 -13.43 -22.74
C LYS A 298 -1.50 -14.30 -22.49
N GLY A 299 -1.59 -15.24 -21.55
CA GLY A 299 -0.47 -16.08 -21.12
C GLY A 299 0.51 -15.44 -20.16
N LYS A 300 0.47 -14.10 -19.97
CA LYS A 300 1.32 -13.38 -19.03
C LYS A 300 0.73 -13.33 -17.63
N ALA A 301 1.59 -13.18 -16.62
CA ALA A 301 1.20 -13.08 -15.23
C ALA A 301 0.21 -11.93 -14.96
N VAL A 302 -0.73 -12.14 -14.05
CA VAL A 302 -1.74 -11.14 -13.70
C VAL A 302 -1.12 -10.02 -12.87
N GLU A 303 -1.31 -8.77 -13.30
CA GLU A 303 -0.90 -7.59 -12.54
C GLU A 303 -1.92 -7.21 -11.46
N GLN A 304 -1.43 -6.73 -10.31
CA GLN A 304 -2.27 -6.28 -9.20
C GLN A 304 -3.29 -5.20 -9.61
N ARG A 305 -2.87 -4.24 -10.45
CA ARG A 305 -3.73 -3.15 -10.92
C ARG A 305 -4.88 -3.67 -11.78
N ASN A 306 -4.60 -4.67 -12.61
CA ASN A 306 -5.61 -5.27 -13.49
C ASN A 306 -6.63 -6.07 -12.69
N TYR A 307 -6.19 -6.90 -11.75
CA TYR A 307 -7.08 -7.63 -10.88
C TYR A 307 -7.96 -6.72 -10.02
N LEU A 308 -7.39 -5.64 -9.46
CA LEU A 308 -8.19 -4.66 -8.71
C LEU A 308 -9.29 -4.01 -9.56
N LYS A 309 -9.05 -3.75 -10.85
CA LYS A 309 -10.09 -3.26 -11.77
C LYS A 309 -11.21 -4.29 -11.97
N ILE A 310 -10.85 -5.58 -12.09
CA ILE A 310 -11.82 -6.67 -12.22
C ILE A 310 -12.69 -6.74 -10.97
N LEU A 311 -12.08 -6.73 -9.80
CA LEU A 311 -12.77 -6.80 -8.50
C LEU A 311 -13.71 -5.59 -8.30
N LYS A 312 -13.26 -4.38 -8.66
CA LYS A 312 -14.11 -3.17 -8.60
C LYS A 312 -15.33 -3.26 -9.52
N ARG A 313 -15.17 -3.77 -10.73
CA ARG A 313 -16.30 -3.97 -11.66
C ARG A 313 -17.27 -5.05 -11.18
N ALA A 314 -16.77 -6.11 -10.57
CA ALA A 314 -17.62 -7.14 -9.97
C ALA A 314 -18.43 -6.57 -8.80
N ALA A 315 -17.81 -5.78 -7.92
CA ALA A 315 -18.50 -5.11 -6.82
C ALA A 315 -19.55 -4.11 -7.30
N GLU A 316 -19.25 -3.32 -8.34
CA GLU A 316 -20.21 -2.39 -8.96
C GLU A 316 -21.45 -3.13 -9.50
N LYS A 317 -21.25 -4.27 -10.19
CA LYS A 317 -22.33 -5.13 -10.67
C LYS A 317 -23.13 -5.74 -9.52
N ALA A 318 -22.49 -6.02 -8.40
CA ALA A 318 -23.13 -6.52 -7.19
C ALA A 318 -23.84 -5.40 -6.39
N GLY A 319 -23.81 -4.15 -6.86
CA GLY A 319 -24.50 -3.00 -6.22
C GLY A 319 -23.68 -2.30 -5.13
N PHE A 320 -22.36 -2.51 -5.08
CA PHE A 320 -21.48 -1.87 -4.09
C PHE A 320 -20.66 -0.72 -4.72
N ASP A 321 -20.28 0.28 -3.90
CA ASP A 321 -19.41 1.37 -4.37
C ASP A 321 -18.01 0.83 -4.71
N PRO A 322 -17.54 0.96 -5.98
CA PRO A 322 -16.20 0.53 -6.37
C PRO A 322 -15.07 1.24 -5.59
N ASN A 323 -15.33 2.42 -5.02
CA ASN A 323 -14.34 3.14 -4.22
C ASN A 323 -14.12 2.49 -2.85
N ASP A 324 -15.06 1.70 -2.38
CA ASP A 324 -14.94 0.93 -1.15
C ASP A 324 -14.08 -0.30 -1.31
N ILE A 325 -13.84 -0.74 -2.54
CA ILE A 325 -13.01 -1.90 -2.85
C ILE A 325 -11.55 -1.48 -2.87
N ILE A 326 -10.82 -1.93 -1.87
CA ILE A 326 -9.39 -1.69 -1.69
C ILE A 326 -8.59 -2.99 -1.71
N THR A 327 -7.30 -2.90 -2.01
CA THR A 327 -6.39 -4.05 -2.12
C THR A 327 -6.24 -4.88 -0.84
N HIS A 328 -6.61 -4.31 0.31
CA HIS A 328 -6.52 -4.96 1.61
C HIS A 328 -7.86 -5.47 2.15
N ALA A 329 -8.97 -5.32 1.40
CA ALA A 329 -10.29 -5.70 1.91
C ALA A 329 -10.40 -7.20 2.23
N GLY A 330 -9.91 -8.09 1.37
CA GLY A 330 -9.85 -9.53 1.65
C GLY A 330 -9.05 -9.85 2.91
N ARG A 331 -7.86 -9.27 3.03
CA ARG A 331 -7.02 -9.42 4.24
C ARG A 331 -7.69 -8.87 5.51
N SER A 332 -8.42 -7.76 5.39
CA SER A 332 -9.18 -7.19 6.51
C SER A 332 -10.36 -8.08 6.90
N THR A 333 -11.01 -8.72 5.93
CA THR A 333 -12.09 -9.69 6.15
C THR A 333 -11.59 -10.91 6.91
N HIS A 334 -10.48 -11.51 6.46
CA HIS A 334 -9.84 -12.61 7.17
C HIS A 334 -9.42 -12.22 8.59
N ALA A 335 -8.84 -11.01 8.77
CA ALA A 335 -8.48 -10.51 10.08
C ALA A 335 -9.67 -10.39 11.04
N GLN A 336 -10.86 -9.96 10.54
CA GLN A 336 -12.06 -9.91 11.37
C GLN A 336 -12.51 -11.31 11.81
N HIS A 337 -12.44 -12.29 10.92
CA HIS A 337 -12.75 -13.69 11.25
C HIS A 337 -11.79 -14.23 12.33
N LEU A 338 -10.48 -14.01 12.18
CA LEU A 338 -9.50 -14.44 13.18
C LEU A 338 -9.68 -13.71 14.53
N LEU A 339 -10.11 -12.45 14.53
CA LEU A 339 -10.42 -11.73 15.77
C LEU A 339 -11.67 -12.28 16.47
N ASP A 340 -12.66 -12.78 15.73
CA ASP A 340 -13.81 -13.49 16.32
C ASP A 340 -13.31 -14.79 17.01
N LEU A 341 -12.47 -15.59 16.35
CA LEU A 341 -11.87 -16.80 16.94
C LEU A 341 -10.96 -16.50 18.14
N LEU A 342 -10.21 -15.40 18.11
CA LEU A 342 -9.41 -14.94 19.25
C LEU A 342 -10.31 -14.57 20.44
N ALA A 343 -11.40 -13.86 20.21
CA ALA A 343 -12.36 -13.49 21.24
C ALA A 343 -13.05 -14.69 21.88
N GLU A 344 -13.22 -15.78 21.10
CA GLU A 344 -13.72 -17.07 21.58
C GLU A 344 -12.66 -17.93 22.28
N GLY A 345 -11.41 -17.48 22.31
CA GLY A 345 -10.30 -18.20 22.93
C GLY A 345 -9.81 -19.42 22.14
N LYS A 346 -10.21 -19.56 20.87
CA LYS A 346 -9.83 -20.70 19.98
C LYS A 346 -8.43 -20.57 19.42
N ILE A 347 -7.94 -19.35 19.27
CA ILE A 347 -6.60 -19.05 18.75
C ILE A 347 -5.90 -18.00 19.63
N THR A 348 -4.59 -17.80 19.41
CA THR A 348 -3.77 -16.81 20.12
C THR A 348 -3.40 -15.64 19.20
N GLU A 349 -2.99 -14.50 19.79
CA GLU A 349 -2.43 -13.39 19.01
C GLU A 349 -1.17 -13.79 18.23
N THR A 350 -0.38 -14.73 18.78
CA THR A 350 0.81 -15.27 18.10
C THR A 350 0.42 -16.01 16.83
N TYR A 351 -0.65 -16.81 16.86
CA TYR A 351 -1.18 -17.47 15.68
C TYR A 351 -1.51 -16.45 14.58
N ILE A 352 -2.26 -15.40 14.92
CA ILE A 352 -2.61 -14.33 13.96
C ILE A 352 -1.36 -13.65 13.39
N LYS A 353 -0.36 -13.38 14.23
CA LYS A 353 0.90 -12.78 13.79
C LYS A 353 1.62 -13.65 12.75
N GLU A 354 1.68 -14.95 12.97
CA GLU A 354 2.34 -15.91 12.07
C GLU A 354 1.54 -16.09 10.78
N GLU A 355 0.22 -16.26 10.88
CA GLU A 355 -0.70 -16.36 9.73
C GLU A 355 -0.55 -15.20 8.76
N PHE A 356 -0.45 -13.98 9.29
CA PHE A 356 -0.22 -12.79 8.47
C PHE A 356 1.24 -12.51 8.12
N GLY A 357 2.20 -13.22 8.70
CA GLY A 357 3.63 -13.00 8.52
C GLY A 357 4.08 -11.62 9.02
N TRP A 358 3.52 -11.12 10.12
CA TRP A 358 3.90 -9.83 10.69
C TRP A 358 5.19 -9.94 11.51
N GLU A 359 6.01 -8.90 11.47
CA GLU A 359 7.20 -8.79 12.33
C GLU A 359 6.81 -8.46 13.78
N SER A 360 5.80 -7.59 13.94
CA SER A 360 5.30 -7.14 15.23
C SER A 360 3.81 -7.37 15.39
N ILE A 361 3.39 -7.77 16.58
CA ILE A 361 1.99 -7.88 16.98
C ILE A 361 1.28 -6.51 17.01
N ASP A 362 2.02 -5.40 17.09
CA ASP A 362 1.44 -4.05 17.07
C ASP A 362 0.60 -3.78 15.80
N THR A 363 0.87 -4.51 14.72
CA THR A 363 0.08 -4.42 13.49
C THR A 363 -1.38 -4.83 13.73
N LEU A 364 -1.65 -5.75 14.65
CA LEU A 364 -2.99 -6.20 15.02
C LEU A 364 -3.85 -5.04 15.55
N LYS A 365 -3.26 -4.07 16.26
CA LYS A 365 -3.97 -2.89 16.81
C LYS A 365 -4.77 -2.10 15.77
N HIS A 366 -4.34 -2.14 14.50
CA HIS A 366 -5.08 -1.48 13.41
C HIS A 366 -6.41 -2.17 13.11
N TYR A 367 -6.46 -3.50 13.25
CA TYR A 367 -7.65 -4.31 12.97
C TYR A 367 -8.59 -4.36 14.17
N ILE A 368 -8.04 -4.40 15.39
CA ILE A 368 -8.81 -4.40 16.66
C ILE A 368 -9.74 -3.18 16.75
N LYS A 369 -9.30 -2.00 16.35
CA LYS A 369 -10.14 -0.79 16.37
C LYS A 369 -11.42 -0.93 15.55
N GLY A 370 -11.34 -1.58 14.40
CA GLY A 370 -12.51 -1.86 13.57
C GLY A 370 -13.42 -2.92 14.20
N PHE A 371 -12.82 -3.97 14.74
CA PHE A 371 -13.49 -5.06 15.46
C PHE A 371 -14.25 -4.55 16.68
N ASP A 372 -13.62 -3.75 17.55
CA ASP A 372 -14.24 -3.17 18.73
C ASP A 372 -15.46 -2.31 18.37
N ALA A 373 -15.39 -1.55 17.28
CA ALA A 373 -16.51 -0.74 16.82
C ALA A 373 -17.70 -1.61 16.35
N LYS A 374 -17.42 -2.73 15.67
CA LYS A 374 -18.43 -3.73 15.27
C LYS A 374 -19.08 -4.36 16.50
N LYS A 375 -18.28 -4.88 17.43
CA LYS A 375 -18.78 -5.52 18.66
C LYS A 375 -19.59 -4.57 19.53
N ARG A 376 -19.18 -3.30 19.67
CA ARG A 376 -19.98 -2.29 20.39
C ARG A 376 -21.36 -2.06 19.76
N LYS A 377 -21.43 -2.05 18.41
CA LYS A 377 -22.69 -1.92 17.69
C LYS A 377 -23.60 -3.12 17.93
N GLU A 378 -23.05 -4.35 17.84
CA GLU A 378 -23.77 -5.60 18.09
C GLU A 378 -24.33 -5.65 19.51
N VAL A 379 -23.49 -5.38 20.51
CA VAL A 379 -23.89 -5.35 21.93
C VAL A 379 -24.98 -4.28 22.16
N SER A 380 -24.82 -3.09 21.58
CA SER A 380 -25.83 -2.02 21.68
C SER A 380 -27.17 -2.42 21.06
N GLN A 381 -27.16 -3.15 19.95
CA GLN A 381 -28.39 -3.68 19.31
C GLN A 381 -29.02 -4.79 20.15
N MET A 382 -28.24 -5.70 20.75
CA MET A 382 -28.73 -6.72 21.66
C MET A 382 -29.44 -6.11 22.89
N ILE A 383 -28.77 -5.10 23.52
CA ILE A 383 -29.35 -4.40 24.68
C ILE A 383 -30.67 -3.75 24.31
N ARG A 384 -30.77 -3.04 23.20
CA ARG A 384 -31.99 -2.39 22.72
C ARG A 384 -33.09 -3.42 22.42
N GLY A 385 -32.76 -4.49 21.70
CA GLY A 385 -33.72 -5.56 21.39
C GLY A 385 -34.26 -6.27 22.63
N THR A 386 -33.44 -6.39 23.68
CA THR A 386 -33.90 -6.95 24.98
C THR A 386 -34.80 -5.97 25.71
N GLN A 387 -34.51 -4.66 25.67
CA GLN A 387 -35.36 -3.63 26.26
C GLN A 387 -36.74 -3.54 25.58
N ASP A 388 -36.77 -3.60 24.23
CA ASP A 388 -38.04 -3.58 23.48
C ASP A 388 -38.91 -4.81 23.76
N LYS A 389 -38.30 -6.01 23.91
CA LYS A 389 -39.03 -7.22 24.34
C LYS A 389 -39.57 -7.09 25.76
N ASN A 390 -38.81 -6.55 26.70
CA ASN A 390 -39.24 -6.35 28.08
C ASN A 390 -40.34 -5.29 28.20
N ASN A 391 -40.29 -4.25 27.37
CA ASN A 391 -41.36 -3.24 27.33
C ASN A 391 -42.65 -3.79 26.74
N LYS A 392 -42.61 -4.63 25.69
CA LYS A 392 -43.78 -5.31 25.15
C LYS A 392 -44.44 -6.26 26.18
N LEU A 393 -43.61 -7.04 26.89
CA LEU A 393 -44.10 -7.94 27.94
C LEU A 393 -44.73 -7.22 29.16
N LYS A 394 -44.40 -5.96 29.40
CA LYS A 394 -45.02 -5.13 30.43
C LYS A 394 -46.37 -4.58 29.97
N VAL A 395 -46.48 -4.15 28.72
CA VAL A 395 -47.74 -3.63 28.13
C VAL A 395 -48.78 -4.76 28.05
N ASP A 396 -48.38 -5.99 27.68
CA ASP A 396 -49.27 -7.17 27.59
C ASP A 396 -49.71 -7.71 28.97
N LYS A 397 -49.09 -7.25 30.08
CA LYS A 397 -49.52 -7.61 31.45
C LYS A 397 -50.36 -6.56 32.13
N GLU A 398 -50.46 -5.36 31.57
CA GLU A 398 -51.26 -4.24 32.06
C GLU A 398 -52.58 -4.06 31.25
N SER A 399 -52.75 -4.84 30.19
CA SER A 399 -53.99 -4.97 29.42
C SER A 399 -54.72 -6.30 29.79
#